data_dd90a086c30b058eec6d500cf7fbb8c6
#
_entry.id   dd90a086c30b058eec6d500cf7fbb8c6
#
_cell.length_a   1.000
_cell.length_b   1.000
_cell.length_c   1.000
_cell.angle_alpha   90.00
_cell.angle_beta   90.00
_cell.angle_gamma   90.00
#
_symmetry.space_group_name_H-M   'P 1'
#
loop_
_entity.id
_entity.type
_entity.pdbx_description
1 polymer ?
#
loop_
_entity_poly.entity_id
_entity_poly.type
_entity_poly.pdbx_seq_one_letter_code
_entity_poly.pdbx_strand_id
1 'polypeptide(L)'
;MKNYRGVTALLLFVLMAWMLPSHAKPTKTLRFEADTVRVLRNPLNGWVMYLNRNWDGDFWEKAGYDAMKTSDGSVVKVSDYASTAYLRTSWASLEPSEGEYVWRDKSSRYSRMLQSCLDRGLKLALRIVFDGRDQGQNTPMYVINAGAKYYEASNIKTPYMDDPVFQEKYAKFIEELAKDFNDPDKVDFIDAFSPGKWGEAHAVLYQDSRNKAAAFDWMTSLHARCFTKVPIFINYHRMIADSNQNSWSDVVPSDTEGLLLSAIEKGYSIRHDAFGMHDYYQDWEKEFARKWNFRLPILMEGGWITAAHHRYWIDSSGKYREGHSEDVRRGEYEASKEAHVNMMDLRINDEVASWFSLAFDLVKGFVAEGGYRLYPSEVSVPERVRRGADVR
;
A
#
# COMPACT_ATOMS: atom_id res chain seq x y z
N MET A 1 -31.86 -64.23 -45.16
CA MET A 1 -32.02 -62.83 -44.87
C MET A 1 -32.80 -62.67 -43.56
N LYS A 2 -32.09 -62.57 -42.40
CA LYS A 2 -32.70 -62.52 -41.06
C LYS A 2 -32.83 -61.08 -40.60
N ASN A 3 -33.98 -60.80 -40.09
CA ASN A 3 -34.53 -59.53 -39.57
C ASN A 3 -33.57 -58.63 -38.79
N TYR A 4 -33.18 -57.50 -39.39
CA TYR A 4 -32.53 -56.36 -38.74
C TYR A 4 -33.46 -55.18 -38.43
N ARG A 5 -34.80 -55.35 -38.61
CA ARG A 5 -35.77 -54.28 -38.40
C ARG A 5 -36.12 -53.96 -36.94
N GLY A 6 -35.82 -54.88 -35.99
CA GLY A 6 -36.12 -54.69 -34.58
C GLY A 6 -35.06 -53.90 -33.80
N VAL A 7 -33.78 -53.98 -34.20
CA VAL A 7 -32.67 -53.37 -33.47
C VAL A 7 -32.56 -51.85 -33.77
N THR A 8 -32.94 -51.47 -35.02
CA THR A 8 -32.88 -50.03 -35.42
C THR A 8 -34.00 -49.23 -34.76
N ALA A 9 -35.17 -49.82 -34.50
CA ALA A 9 -36.25 -49.14 -33.80
C ALA A 9 -35.97 -48.94 -32.30
N LEU A 10 -35.26 -49.88 -31.67
CA LEU A 10 -34.89 -49.79 -30.25
C LEU A 10 -33.80 -48.73 -30.02
N LEU A 11 -32.83 -48.61 -30.94
CA LEU A 11 -31.77 -47.59 -30.89
C LEU A 11 -32.30 -46.19 -31.14
N LEU A 12 -33.31 -46.02 -32.01
CA LEU A 12 -33.98 -44.71 -32.23
C LEU A 12 -34.80 -44.28 -30.99
N PHE A 13 -35.43 -45.21 -30.26
CA PHE A 13 -36.17 -44.90 -29.04
C PHE A 13 -35.26 -44.55 -27.88
N VAL A 14 -34.08 -45.16 -27.78
CA VAL A 14 -33.08 -44.84 -26.75
C VAL A 14 -32.42 -43.46 -27.04
N LEU A 15 -32.17 -43.14 -28.31
CA LEU A 15 -31.66 -41.83 -28.71
C LEU A 15 -32.69 -40.69 -28.57
N MET A 16 -33.99 -40.99 -28.78
CA MET A 16 -35.04 -39.97 -28.52
C MET A 16 -35.31 -39.77 -27.00
N ALA A 17 -35.09 -40.79 -26.16
CA ALA A 17 -35.21 -40.61 -24.71
C ALA A 17 -34.13 -39.73 -24.09
N TRP A 18 -32.98 -39.55 -24.79
CA TRP A 18 -31.91 -38.63 -24.38
C TRP A 18 -32.08 -37.22 -24.89
N MET A 19 -33.07 -36.96 -25.77
CA MET A 19 -33.43 -35.64 -26.28
C MET A 19 -34.69 -35.05 -25.60
N LEU A 20 -35.06 -35.54 -24.42
CA LEU A 20 -36.07 -34.83 -23.66
C LEU A 20 -35.46 -33.47 -23.22
N PRO A 21 -36.06 -32.34 -23.57
CA PRO A 21 -35.55 -31.05 -23.15
C PRO A 21 -35.52 -31.10 -21.62
N SER A 22 -34.34 -30.92 -21.06
CA SER A 22 -34.20 -30.64 -19.65
C SER A 22 -35.10 -29.43 -19.35
N HIS A 23 -36.27 -29.67 -18.76
CA HIS A 23 -37.14 -28.59 -18.31
C HIS A 23 -36.35 -27.85 -17.23
N ALA A 24 -35.58 -26.83 -17.66
CA ALA A 24 -34.93 -25.93 -16.74
C ALA A 24 -36.01 -25.42 -15.80
N LYS A 25 -35.83 -25.65 -14.52
CA LYS A 25 -36.76 -25.17 -13.52
C LYS A 25 -36.87 -23.65 -13.68
N PRO A 26 -38.09 -23.08 -13.62
CA PRO A 26 -38.22 -21.63 -13.72
C PRO A 26 -37.34 -20.96 -12.68
N THR A 27 -36.55 -20.02 -13.12
CA THR A 27 -35.60 -19.27 -12.28
C THR A 27 -36.02 -17.81 -12.25
N LYS A 28 -35.90 -17.20 -11.07
CA LYS A 28 -36.01 -15.76 -10.90
C LYS A 28 -34.60 -15.17 -10.92
N THR A 29 -34.35 -14.24 -11.83
CA THR A 29 -33.09 -13.52 -11.92
C THR A 29 -33.22 -12.16 -11.25
N LEU A 30 -32.32 -11.89 -10.31
CA LEU A 30 -32.15 -10.59 -9.65
C LEU A 30 -30.88 -9.95 -10.17
N ARG A 31 -30.96 -8.68 -10.54
CA ARG A 31 -29.80 -7.88 -10.95
C ARG A 31 -29.51 -6.84 -9.88
N PHE A 32 -28.23 -6.57 -9.69
CA PHE A 32 -27.72 -5.65 -8.68
C PHE A 32 -26.80 -4.62 -9.35
N GLU A 33 -26.76 -3.45 -8.78
CA GLU A 33 -25.83 -2.39 -9.14
C GLU A 33 -24.77 -2.25 -8.05
N ALA A 34 -23.58 -1.77 -8.42
CA ALA A 34 -22.51 -1.51 -7.46
C ALA A 34 -22.92 -0.39 -6.51
N ASP A 35 -22.69 -0.59 -5.20
CA ASP A 35 -22.77 0.48 -4.23
C ASP A 35 -21.53 1.39 -4.40
N THR A 36 -21.71 2.60 -4.89
CA THR A 36 -20.65 3.59 -5.15
C THR A 36 -20.56 4.68 -4.08
N VAL A 37 -21.32 4.57 -3.02
CA VAL A 37 -21.39 5.59 -1.95
C VAL A 37 -20.68 5.11 -0.68
N ARG A 38 -20.91 3.87 -0.30
CA ARG A 38 -20.40 3.32 0.94
C ARG A 38 -18.91 3.01 0.83
N VAL A 39 -18.12 3.45 1.82
CA VAL A 39 -16.73 3.06 1.97
C VAL A 39 -16.66 1.58 2.32
N LEU A 40 -16.03 0.79 1.45
CA LEU A 40 -15.79 -0.63 1.68
C LEU A 40 -14.34 -0.81 2.19
N ARG A 41 -14.21 -1.38 3.38
CA ARG A 41 -12.90 -1.68 3.99
C ARG A 41 -12.41 -3.06 3.56
N ASN A 42 -12.25 -3.23 2.26
CA ASN A 42 -11.63 -4.42 1.69
C ASN A 42 -10.12 -4.36 1.93
N PRO A 43 -9.41 -5.50 2.01
CA PRO A 43 -7.96 -5.52 2.08
C PRO A 43 -7.34 -4.79 0.88
N LEU A 44 -6.27 -4.04 1.12
CA LEU A 44 -5.54 -3.31 0.08
C LEU A 44 -6.46 -2.47 -0.81
N ASN A 45 -7.35 -1.67 -0.21
CA ASN A 45 -8.32 -0.87 -0.96
C ASN A 45 -8.70 0.41 -0.23
N GLY A 46 -8.78 1.51 -0.96
CA GLY A 46 -9.30 2.78 -0.47
C GLY A 46 -8.23 3.76 0.03
N TRP A 47 -8.64 4.65 0.93
CA TRP A 47 -7.77 5.71 1.44
C TRP A 47 -6.88 5.23 2.58
N VAL A 48 -5.61 5.58 2.50
CA VAL A 48 -4.59 5.36 3.54
C VAL A 48 -4.34 6.67 4.27
N MET A 49 -4.42 6.66 5.58
CA MET A 49 -4.17 7.83 6.42
C MET A 49 -2.82 7.66 7.12
N TYR A 50 -1.90 8.59 6.89
CA TYR A 50 -0.63 8.61 7.59
C TYR A 50 -0.81 9.00 9.07
N LEU A 51 -0.05 8.34 9.93
CA LEU A 51 0.07 8.66 11.35
C LEU A 51 1.36 9.46 11.59
N ASN A 52 1.26 10.55 12.34
CA ASN A 52 2.44 11.23 12.82
C ASN A 52 3.05 10.42 13.98
N ARG A 53 4.32 10.07 13.86
CA ARG A 53 5.05 9.28 14.87
C ARG A 53 5.06 9.89 16.28
N ASN A 54 4.67 11.17 16.42
CA ASN A 54 4.61 11.87 17.70
C ASN A 54 3.20 11.90 18.31
N TRP A 55 2.19 11.32 17.65
CA TRP A 55 0.83 11.25 18.16
C TRP A 55 0.65 10.21 19.27
N ASP A 56 -0.46 10.34 19.98
CA ASP A 56 -0.96 9.41 20.98
C ASP A 56 -2.39 8.96 20.63
N GLY A 57 -3.02 8.14 21.45
CA GLY A 57 -4.35 7.58 21.19
C GLY A 57 -5.47 8.62 21.01
N ASP A 58 -5.28 9.84 21.50
CA ASP A 58 -6.24 10.95 21.41
C ASP A 58 -6.02 11.88 20.20
N PHE A 59 -5.20 11.48 19.25
CA PHE A 59 -4.84 12.32 18.11
C PHE A 59 -6.03 12.67 17.20
N TRP A 60 -7.06 11.84 17.17
CA TRP A 60 -8.24 12.06 16.33
C TRP A 60 -8.91 13.40 16.61
N GLU A 61 -9.11 13.68 17.89
CA GLU A 61 -9.65 14.97 18.34
C GLU A 61 -8.63 16.08 18.16
N LYS A 62 -7.39 15.90 18.63
CA LYS A 62 -6.32 16.90 18.58
C LYS A 62 -5.95 17.35 17.17
N ALA A 63 -6.00 16.45 16.20
CA ALA A 63 -5.75 16.77 14.79
C ALA A 63 -7.01 17.22 14.04
N GLY A 64 -8.16 17.30 14.71
CA GLY A 64 -9.44 17.69 14.10
C GLY A 64 -10.05 16.64 13.17
N TYR A 65 -9.59 15.40 13.24
CA TYR A 65 -10.02 14.33 12.32
C TYR A 65 -11.41 13.77 12.64
N ASP A 66 -11.92 14.03 13.84
CA ASP A 66 -13.31 13.69 14.23
C ASP A 66 -14.36 14.71 13.75
N ALA A 67 -13.92 15.88 13.25
CA ALA A 67 -14.82 16.96 12.79
C ALA A 67 -14.20 17.75 11.63
N MET A 68 -13.78 17.06 10.58
CA MET A 68 -13.16 17.65 9.40
C MET A 68 -14.20 18.37 8.54
N LYS A 69 -13.98 19.67 8.29
CA LYS A 69 -14.81 20.45 7.36
C LYS A 69 -14.44 20.10 5.91
N THR A 70 -15.46 19.96 5.08
CA THR A 70 -15.31 19.58 3.67
C THR A 70 -15.62 20.72 2.72
N SER A 71 -15.17 20.62 1.46
CA SER A 71 -15.44 21.61 0.41
C SER A 71 -16.92 21.77 0.07
N ASP A 72 -17.77 20.78 0.34
CA ASP A 72 -19.22 20.86 0.15
C ASP A 72 -19.98 21.41 1.38
N GLY A 73 -19.24 21.82 2.41
CA GLY A 73 -19.80 22.43 3.63
C GLY A 73 -20.23 21.43 4.70
N SER A 74 -20.09 20.12 4.47
CA SER A 74 -20.35 19.11 5.48
C SER A 74 -19.22 19.01 6.51
N VAL A 75 -19.47 18.30 7.60
CA VAL A 75 -18.48 17.93 8.61
C VAL A 75 -18.47 16.43 8.75
N VAL A 76 -17.30 15.82 8.59
CA VAL A 76 -17.15 14.37 8.55
C VAL A 76 -16.01 13.90 9.45
N LYS A 77 -15.94 12.61 9.73
CA LYS A 77 -14.78 11.98 10.36
C LYS A 77 -13.85 11.44 9.28
N VAL A 78 -12.57 11.72 9.38
CA VAL A 78 -11.56 11.18 8.45
C VAL A 78 -11.57 9.65 8.48
N SER A 79 -11.78 9.05 9.66
CA SER A 79 -11.89 7.60 9.82
C SER A 79 -13.05 6.96 9.04
N ASP A 80 -14.08 7.71 8.66
CA ASP A 80 -15.20 7.18 7.89
C ASP A 80 -14.82 6.92 6.42
N TYR A 81 -13.75 7.56 5.93
CA TYR A 81 -13.24 7.44 4.57
C TYR A 81 -11.97 6.59 4.48
N ALA A 82 -11.13 6.57 5.53
CA ALA A 82 -9.91 5.80 5.55
C ALA A 82 -10.15 4.31 5.78
N SER A 83 -9.37 3.47 5.11
CA SER A 83 -9.33 2.01 5.29
C SER A 83 -8.13 1.57 6.13
N THR A 84 -7.03 2.29 6.01
CA THR A 84 -5.73 1.91 6.57
C THR A 84 -5.09 3.10 7.27
N ALA A 85 -4.49 2.86 8.44
CA ALA A 85 -3.66 3.81 9.17
C ALA A 85 -2.19 3.43 8.99
N TYR A 86 -1.40 4.31 8.40
CA TYR A 86 -0.04 4.06 8.00
C TYR A 86 0.96 4.79 8.88
N LEU A 87 1.79 4.05 9.61
CA LEU A 87 2.84 4.58 10.47
C LEU A 87 4.21 4.44 9.82
N ARG A 88 4.80 5.58 9.43
CA ARG A 88 6.22 5.69 9.13
C ARG A 88 6.97 6.15 10.38
N THR A 89 7.83 5.29 10.90
CA THR A 89 8.59 5.57 12.13
C THR A 89 10.00 5.01 12.06
N SER A 90 10.85 5.41 13.02
CA SER A 90 12.23 4.92 13.06
C SER A 90 12.35 3.61 13.82
N TRP A 91 13.35 2.80 13.43
CA TRP A 91 13.75 1.63 14.23
C TRP A 91 14.09 2.02 15.67
N ALA A 92 14.91 3.09 15.86
CA ALA A 92 15.27 3.57 17.19
C ALA A 92 14.08 3.95 18.08
N SER A 93 12.94 4.37 17.48
CA SER A 93 11.73 4.68 18.25
C SER A 93 10.95 3.44 18.66
N LEU A 94 11.09 2.33 17.94
CA LEU A 94 10.41 1.08 18.23
C LEU A 94 11.23 0.11 19.08
N GLU A 95 12.56 0.17 18.98
CA GLU A 95 13.52 -0.62 19.76
C GLU A 95 14.66 0.28 20.24
N PRO A 96 14.44 1.12 21.26
CA PRO A 96 15.47 2.05 21.78
C PRO A 96 16.67 1.33 22.39
N SER A 97 16.44 0.19 23.00
CA SER A 97 17.46 -0.74 23.50
C SER A 97 17.23 -2.12 22.91
N GLU A 98 18.29 -2.90 22.73
CA GLU A 98 18.18 -4.24 22.13
C GLU A 98 17.20 -5.13 22.89
N GLY A 99 16.15 -5.60 22.23
CA GLY A 99 15.11 -6.45 22.80
C GLY A 99 13.98 -5.72 23.54
N GLU A 100 14.01 -4.39 23.60
CA GLU A 100 12.94 -3.58 24.20
C GLU A 100 11.99 -3.06 23.12
N TYR A 101 10.87 -3.75 22.91
CA TYR A 101 9.91 -3.45 21.83
C TYR A 101 8.77 -2.57 22.34
N VAL A 102 8.81 -1.29 21.97
CA VAL A 102 7.86 -0.27 22.47
C VAL A 102 6.41 -0.59 22.12
N TRP A 103 6.14 -1.26 21.00
CA TRP A 103 4.77 -1.64 20.62
C TRP A 103 4.17 -2.74 21.51
N ARG A 104 4.96 -3.46 22.30
CA ARG A 104 4.49 -4.47 23.27
C ARG A 104 4.08 -3.86 24.60
N ASP A 105 4.57 -2.66 24.90
CA ASP A 105 4.14 -1.88 26.06
C ASP A 105 2.81 -1.18 25.76
N LYS A 106 1.72 -1.69 26.33
CA LYS A 106 0.37 -1.14 26.17
C LYS A 106 0.24 0.30 26.69
N SER A 107 1.14 0.74 27.58
CA SER A 107 1.17 2.11 28.08
C SER A 107 1.92 3.07 27.16
N SER A 108 2.61 2.56 26.16
CA SER A 108 3.32 3.40 25.20
C SER A 108 2.35 4.18 24.31
N ARG A 109 2.75 5.38 23.91
CA ARG A 109 1.96 6.19 22.97
C ARG A 109 1.74 5.46 21.63
N TYR A 110 2.70 4.67 21.15
CA TYR A 110 2.58 3.90 19.93
C TYR A 110 1.46 2.87 20.03
N SER A 111 1.45 2.08 21.12
CA SER A 111 0.40 1.10 21.35
C SER A 111 -0.98 1.75 21.45
N ARG A 112 -1.11 2.86 22.17
CA ARG A 112 -2.40 3.58 22.27
C ARG A 112 -2.84 4.18 20.93
N MET A 113 -1.92 4.77 20.18
CA MET A 113 -2.20 5.32 18.85
C MET A 113 -2.66 4.23 17.87
N LEU A 114 -1.92 3.13 17.78
CA LEU A 114 -2.28 2.02 16.88
C LEU A 114 -3.60 1.37 17.29
N GLN A 115 -3.83 1.17 18.61
CA GLN A 115 -5.08 0.63 19.11
C GLN A 115 -6.26 1.53 18.78
N SER A 116 -6.12 2.85 18.89
CA SER A 116 -7.19 3.80 18.57
C SER A 116 -7.61 3.75 17.09
N CYS A 117 -6.69 3.36 16.19
CA CYS A 117 -7.00 3.12 14.78
C CYS A 117 -7.76 1.81 14.58
N LEU A 118 -7.33 0.73 15.25
CA LEU A 118 -8.01 -0.57 15.21
C LEU A 118 -9.44 -0.46 15.78
N ASP A 119 -9.63 0.27 16.88
CA ASP A 119 -10.95 0.49 17.50
C ASP A 119 -11.93 1.23 16.56
N ARG A 120 -11.41 1.98 15.60
CA ARG A 120 -12.20 2.62 14.54
C ARG A 120 -12.36 1.74 13.29
N GLY A 121 -11.87 0.49 13.35
CA GLY A 121 -11.98 -0.51 12.28
C GLY A 121 -11.03 -0.26 11.11
N LEU A 122 -9.97 0.55 11.28
CA LEU A 122 -8.91 0.66 10.30
C LEU A 122 -7.92 -0.48 10.50
N LYS A 123 -7.29 -0.92 9.41
CA LYS A 123 -6.10 -1.75 9.49
C LYS A 123 -4.84 -0.90 9.58
N LEU A 124 -3.75 -1.51 10.00
CA LEU A 124 -2.47 -0.83 10.14
C LEU A 124 -1.59 -1.07 8.92
N ALA A 125 -0.70 -0.14 8.64
CA ALA A 125 0.43 -0.34 7.75
C ALA A 125 1.68 0.29 8.38
N LEU A 126 2.85 -0.29 8.11
CA LEU A 126 4.09 0.11 8.76
C LEU A 126 5.22 0.29 7.75
N ARG A 127 6.00 1.37 7.91
CA ARG A 127 7.33 1.57 7.30
C ARG A 127 8.33 1.87 8.41
N ILE A 128 9.37 1.06 8.50
CA ILE A 128 10.41 1.23 9.51
C ILE A 128 11.66 1.81 8.86
N VAL A 129 11.99 3.04 9.22
CA VAL A 129 13.12 3.79 8.66
C VAL A 129 14.34 3.63 9.58
N PHE A 130 15.48 3.30 9.01
CA PHE A 130 16.76 3.27 9.75
C PHE A 130 17.75 4.35 9.29
N ASP A 131 17.63 4.86 8.06
CA ASP A 131 18.44 5.98 7.59
C ASP A 131 17.99 7.28 8.26
N GLY A 132 18.93 7.91 8.95
CA GLY A 132 18.62 9.08 9.78
C GLY A 132 18.89 10.42 9.12
N ARG A 133 19.50 10.46 7.94
CA ARG A 133 19.77 11.72 7.24
C ARG A 133 18.50 12.54 7.10
N ASP A 134 18.53 13.79 7.53
CA ASP A 134 17.41 14.75 7.50
C ASP A 134 16.26 14.47 8.49
N GLN A 135 16.31 13.38 9.29
CA GLN A 135 15.17 12.99 10.14
C GLN A 135 15.54 12.67 11.61
N GLY A 136 16.79 12.71 11.99
CA GLY A 136 17.29 12.34 13.31
C GLY A 136 17.86 10.92 13.37
N GLN A 137 18.30 10.48 14.56
CA GLN A 137 18.91 9.17 14.73
C GLN A 137 17.85 8.06 14.61
N ASN A 138 17.69 7.51 13.43
CA ASN A 138 16.69 6.48 13.13
C ASN A 138 17.17 5.05 13.41
N THR A 139 18.49 4.79 13.38
CA THR A 139 19.06 3.52 13.82
C THR A 139 19.37 3.59 15.30
N PRO A 140 18.99 2.58 16.13
CA PRO A 140 19.32 2.54 17.54
C PRO A 140 20.84 2.56 17.76
N MET A 141 21.30 3.30 18.76
CA MET A 141 22.73 3.43 19.03
C MET A 141 23.41 2.12 19.45
N TYR A 142 22.66 1.16 20.00
CA TYR A 142 23.23 -0.14 20.33
C TYR A 142 23.79 -0.88 19.09
N VAL A 143 23.22 -0.65 17.90
CA VAL A 143 23.70 -1.21 16.63
C VAL A 143 25.08 -0.65 16.28
N ILE A 144 25.23 0.66 16.40
CA ILE A 144 26.51 1.35 16.19
C ILE A 144 27.55 0.90 17.21
N ASN A 145 27.14 0.83 18.48
CA ASN A 145 28.02 0.41 19.60
C ASN A 145 28.44 -1.07 19.47
N ALA A 146 27.63 -1.90 18.80
CA ALA A 146 27.99 -3.29 18.48
C ALA A 146 29.03 -3.41 17.37
N GLY A 147 29.44 -2.28 16.75
CA GLY A 147 30.50 -2.23 15.74
C GLY A 147 30.04 -2.14 14.30
N ALA A 148 28.76 -1.88 14.04
CA ALA A 148 28.28 -1.64 12.68
C ALA A 148 29.03 -0.47 12.04
N LYS A 149 29.49 -0.66 10.80
CA LYS A 149 30.07 0.41 10.01
C LYS A 149 29.00 1.36 9.54
N TYR A 150 29.26 2.65 9.61
CA TYR A 150 28.28 3.68 9.35
C TYR A 150 28.89 4.86 8.58
N TYR A 151 28.05 5.62 7.95
CA TYR A 151 28.37 6.99 7.53
C TYR A 151 27.70 7.98 8.46
N GLU A 152 28.26 9.18 8.51
CA GLU A 152 27.78 10.23 9.42
C GLU A 152 27.41 11.48 8.64
N ALA A 153 26.25 12.04 8.94
CA ALA A 153 25.79 13.31 8.45
C ALA A 153 25.13 14.10 9.58
N SER A 154 25.59 15.32 9.86
CA SER A 154 25.04 16.18 10.92
C SER A 154 24.95 15.49 12.30
N ASN A 155 25.99 14.77 12.68
CA ASN A 155 26.08 13.96 13.92
C ASN A 155 25.08 12.76 13.98
N ILE A 156 24.46 12.41 12.88
CA ILE A 156 23.57 11.25 12.77
C ILE A 156 24.34 10.11 12.12
N LYS A 157 24.34 8.95 12.78
CA LYS A 157 25.05 7.75 12.35
C LYS A 157 24.08 6.77 11.72
N THR A 158 24.26 6.55 10.42
CA THR A 158 23.45 5.58 9.66
C THR A 158 24.35 4.42 9.22
N PRO A 159 24.03 3.18 9.55
CA PRO A 159 24.82 2.04 9.10
C PRO A 159 24.74 1.85 7.60
N TYR A 160 25.79 1.32 7.03
CA TYR A 160 25.77 0.87 5.63
C TYR A 160 24.88 -0.35 5.52
N MET A 161 24.10 -0.42 4.43
CA MET A 161 23.15 -1.52 4.21
C MET A 161 23.84 -2.88 4.01
N ASP A 162 25.10 -2.88 3.55
CA ASP A 162 25.94 -4.06 3.35
C ASP A 162 26.83 -4.39 4.57
N ASP A 163 26.62 -3.75 5.73
CA ASP A 163 27.35 -4.06 6.94
C ASP A 163 26.78 -5.31 7.63
N PRO A 164 27.60 -6.31 7.98
CA PRO A 164 27.13 -7.57 8.54
C PRO A 164 26.54 -7.42 9.97
N VAL A 165 27.06 -6.48 10.77
CA VAL A 165 26.53 -6.24 12.14
C VAL A 165 25.17 -5.57 12.05
N PHE A 166 25.01 -4.59 11.15
CA PHE A 166 23.71 -4.00 10.85
C PHE A 166 22.71 -5.08 10.41
N GLN A 167 23.12 -5.91 9.46
CA GLN A 167 22.25 -6.95 8.90
C GLN A 167 21.80 -7.95 9.98
N GLU A 168 22.70 -8.37 10.87
CA GLU A 168 22.35 -9.25 11.99
C GLU A 168 21.31 -8.62 12.92
N LYS A 169 21.56 -7.38 13.36
CA LYS A 169 20.68 -6.70 14.31
C LYS A 169 19.32 -6.34 13.68
N TYR A 170 19.34 -5.86 12.44
CA TYR A 170 18.10 -5.54 11.73
C TYR A 170 17.25 -6.78 11.43
N ALA A 171 17.87 -7.91 11.10
CA ALA A 171 17.15 -9.16 10.91
C ALA A 171 16.43 -9.59 12.19
N LYS A 172 17.08 -9.56 13.36
CA LYS A 172 16.44 -9.86 14.65
C LYS A 172 15.24 -8.94 14.91
N PHE A 173 15.40 -7.64 14.66
CA PHE A 173 14.32 -6.68 14.85
C PHE A 173 13.12 -6.99 13.94
N ILE A 174 13.34 -7.25 12.64
CA ILE A 174 12.27 -7.57 11.70
C ILE A 174 11.58 -8.92 12.02
N GLU A 175 12.34 -9.91 12.48
CA GLU A 175 11.79 -11.19 12.94
C GLU A 175 10.88 -11.01 14.17
N GLU A 176 11.26 -10.14 15.12
CA GLU A 176 10.42 -9.81 16.27
C GLU A 176 9.18 -8.98 15.89
N LEU A 177 9.36 -8.01 14.98
CA LEU A 177 8.24 -7.23 14.46
C LEU A 177 7.19 -8.13 13.77
N ALA A 178 7.65 -9.09 13.00
CA ALA A 178 6.76 -10.01 12.28
C ALA A 178 5.95 -10.93 13.20
N LYS A 179 6.44 -11.24 14.41
CA LYS A 179 5.64 -12.03 15.38
C LYS A 179 4.32 -11.35 15.76
N ASP A 180 4.32 -10.02 15.77
CA ASP A 180 3.18 -9.23 16.22
C ASP A 180 2.38 -8.62 15.05
N PHE A 181 3.04 -8.36 13.91
CA PHE A 181 2.46 -7.64 12.77
C PHE A 181 2.28 -8.47 11.48
N ASN A 182 2.67 -9.73 11.45
CA ASN A 182 2.29 -10.64 10.35
C ASN A 182 0.87 -11.21 10.60
N ASP A 183 -0.07 -10.33 10.88
CA ASP A 183 -1.47 -10.61 11.23
C ASP A 183 -2.41 -9.85 10.27
N PRO A 184 -2.98 -10.53 9.26
CA PRO A 184 -3.82 -9.88 8.24
C PRO A 184 -5.16 -9.37 8.78
N ASP A 185 -5.55 -9.74 10.00
CA ASP A 185 -6.75 -9.19 10.63
C ASP A 185 -6.52 -7.77 11.14
N LYS A 186 -5.27 -7.41 11.47
CA LYS A 186 -4.88 -6.10 11.99
C LYS A 186 -4.06 -5.27 11.02
N VAL A 187 -3.26 -5.91 10.17
CA VAL A 187 -2.29 -5.25 9.30
C VAL A 187 -2.69 -5.45 7.84
N ASP A 188 -2.77 -4.36 7.11
CA ASP A 188 -3.12 -4.37 5.70
C ASP A 188 -1.88 -4.63 4.83
N PHE A 189 -0.76 -3.95 5.16
CA PHE A 189 0.51 -4.17 4.48
C PHE A 189 1.72 -3.71 5.30
N ILE A 190 2.90 -4.18 4.90
CA ILE A 190 4.20 -3.67 5.35
C ILE A 190 4.91 -3.03 4.15
N ASP A 191 5.35 -1.79 4.30
CA ASP A 191 6.27 -1.16 3.35
C ASP A 191 7.68 -1.63 3.70
N ALA A 192 8.11 -2.65 2.97
CA ALA A 192 9.14 -3.59 3.42
C ALA A 192 10.53 -3.33 2.84
N PHE A 193 10.72 -2.23 2.11
CA PHE A 193 12.03 -1.83 1.60
C PHE A 193 12.29 -0.37 1.91
N SER A 194 12.97 -0.11 3.01
CA SER A 194 13.11 1.22 3.60
C SER A 194 14.56 1.72 3.75
N PRO A 195 15.52 1.34 2.90
CA PRO A 195 16.84 1.98 2.94
C PRO A 195 16.78 3.39 2.33
N GLY A 196 17.83 4.17 2.57
CA GLY A 196 17.95 5.52 2.02
C GLY A 196 17.09 6.55 2.75
N LYS A 197 17.13 7.78 2.26
CA LYS A 197 16.40 8.89 2.86
C LYS A 197 14.90 8.58 2.92
N TRP A 198 14.28 8.89 4.04
CA TRP A 198 12.84 8.72 4.33
C TRP A 198 12.30 7.29 4.22
N GLY A 199 13.18 6.31 4.03
CA GLY A 199 12.77 4.95 3.74
C GLY A 199 12.21 4.80 2.32
N GLU A 200 12.71 5.58 1.37
CA GLU A 200 12.23 5.66 -0.02
C GLU A 200 13.30 5.27 -1.03
N ALA A 201 14.37 4.61 -0.57
CA ALA A 201 15.51 4.15 -1.37
C ALA A 201 16.30 5.28 -2.07
N HIS A 202 16.17 6.52 -1.59
CA HIS A 202 16.97 7.63 -2.13
C HIS A 202 18.37 7.62 -1.57
N ALA A 203 19.36 7.72 -2.45
CA ALA A 203 20.78 7.85 -2.10
C ALA A 203 21.25 6.81 -1.05
N VAL A 204 20.92 5.55 -1.26
CA VAL A 204 21.39 4.44 -0.41
C VAL A 204 22.90 4.34 -0.49
N LEU A 205 23.58 4.25 0.66
CA LEU A 205 25.03 4.17 0.74
C LEU A 205 25.48 2.77 1.17
N TYR A 206 26.56 2.31 0.54
CA TYR A 206 27.19 1.01 0.78
C TYR A 206 28.66 1.21 1.14
N GLN A 207 29.24 0.30 1.93
CA GLN A 207 30.71 0.25 2.14
C GLN A 207 31.40 -0.03 0.80
N ASP A 208 30.81 -0.92 0.00
CA ASP A 208 31.25 -1.23 -1.35
C ASP A 208 30.03 -1.25 -2.28
N SER A 209 29.99 -0.35 -3.24
CA SER A 209 28.87 -0.23 -4.19
C SER A 209 28.63 -1.51 -5.02
N ARG A 210 29.61 -2.39 -5.13
CA ARG A 210 29.45 -3.72 -5.75
C ARG A 210 28.50 -4.62 -4.98
N ASN A 211 28.27 -4.35 -3.70
CA ASN A 211 27.37 -5.12 -2.82
C ASN A 211 25.90 -4.72 -2.96
N LYS A 212 25.54 -3.69 -3.73
CA LYS A 212 24.16 -3.17 -3.78
C LYS A 212 23.11 -4.24 -4.12
N ALA A 213 23.41 -5.09 -5.13
CA ALA A 213 22.47 -6.16 -5.52
C ALA A 213 22.32 -7.21 -4.43
N ALA A 214 23.43 -7.60 -3.77
CA ALA A 214 23.41 -8.56 -2.67
C ALA A 214 22.70 -8.01 -1.44
N ALA A 215 22.91 -6.74 -1.09
CA ALA A 215 22.24 -6.07 0.01
C ALA A 215 20.74 -5.87 -0.26
N PHE A 216 20.38 -5.56 -1.50
CA PHE A 216 18.98 -5.50 -1.95
C PHE A 216 18.31 -6.88 -1.82
N ASP A 217 18.95 -7.93 -2.33
CA ASP A 217 18.44 -9.29 -2.25
C ASP A 217 18.28 -9.76 -0.80
N TRP A 218 19.27 -9.48 0.04
CA TRP A 218 19.22 -9.79 1.47
C TRP A 218 18.00 -9.14 2.15
N MET A 219 17.80 -7.83 1.98
CA MET A 219 16.71 -7.11 2.65
C MET A 219 15.34 -7.54 2.13
N THR A 220 15.18 -7.69 0.83
CA THR A 220 13.91 -8.13 0.25
C THR A 220 13.58 -9.57 0.62
N SER A 221 14.58 -10.45 0.70
CA SER A 221 14.41 -11.84 1.15
C SER A 221 14.07 -11.92 2.64
N LEU A 222 14.67 -11.05 3.48
CA LEU A 222 14.37 -10.97 4.92
C LEU A 222 12.88 -10.68 5.15
N HIS A 223 12.35 -9.63 4.55
CA HIS A 223 10.96 -9.27 4.73
C HIS A 223 10.00 -10.31 4.13
N ALA A 224 10.31 -10.86 2.95
CA ALA A 224 9.47 -11.88 2.31
C ALA A 224 9.34 -13.15 3.16
N ARG A 225 10.41 -13.58 3.85
CA ARG A 225 10.33 -14.75 4.75
C ARG A 225 9.65 -14.44 6.07
N CYS A 226 9.70 -13.19 6.56
CA CYS A 226 9.10 -12.80 7.84
C CYS A 226 7.60 -12.50 7.70
N PHE A 227 7.18 -11.82 6.63
CA PHE A 227 5.79 -11.42 6.40
C PHE A 227 5.14 -12.30 5.33
N THR A 228 4.72 -13.50 5.75
CA THR A 228 4.14 -14.52 4.86
C THR A 228 2.61 -14.46 4.74
N LYS A 229 1.95 -13.69 5.62
CA LYS A 229 0.49 -13.54 5.66
C LYS A 229 0.03 -12.14 5.30
N VAL A 230 0.87 -11.15 5.54
CA VAL A 230 0.61 -9.75 5.27
C VAL A 230 1.36 -9.33 4.01
N PRO A 231 0.69 -8.67 3.05
CA PRO A 231 1.32 -8.14 1.84
C PRO A 231 2.48 -7.19 2.14
N ILE A 232 3.52 -7.27 1.34
CA ILE A 232 4.71 -6.43 1.43
C ILE A 232 4.84 -5.54 0.19
N PHE A 233 5.28 -4.31 0.39
CA PHE A 233 5.41 -3.31 -0.68
C PHE A 233 6.84 -2.81 -0.82
N ILE A 234 7.18 -2.38 -2.03
CA ILE A 234 8.43 -1.72 -2.37
C ILE A 234 8.15 -0.46 -3.20
N ASN A 235 8.89 0.61 -2.92
CA ASN A 235 8.86 1.80 -3.76
C ASN A 235 9.45 1.49 -5.14
N TYR A 236 8.66 1.67 -6.20
CA TYR A 236 9.16 1.53 -7.56
C TYR A 236 9.50 2.92 -8.12
N HIS A 237 10.74 3.26 -8.12
CA HIS A 237 11.24 4.45 -8.81
C HIS A 237 12.59 4.15 -9.42
N ARG A 238 12.93 4.87 -10.47
CA ARG A 238 14.13 4.63 -11.28
C ARG A 238 15.46 4.79 -10.54
N MET A 239 15.45 5.35 -9.33
CA MET A 239 16.66 5.58 -8.54
C MET A 239 16.98 4.48 -7.53
N ILE A 240 16.19 3.41 -7.47
CA ILE A 240 16.29 2.39 -6.39
C ILE A 240 17.65 1.71 -6.34
N ALA A 241 18.33 1.55 -7.48
CA ALA A 241 19.60 0.89 -7.59
C ALA A 241 20.80 1.85 -7.45
N ASP A 242 20.56 3.14 -7.45
CA ASP A 242 21.63 4.13 -7.56
C ASP A 242 21.97 4.77 -6.22
N SER A 243 23.20 4.50 -5.73
CA SER A 243 23.63 4.90 -4.39
C SER A 243 24.09 6.35 -4.26
N ASN A 244 24.41 7.03 -5.36
CA ASN A 244 25.09 8.33 -5.33
C ASN A 244 24.28 9.47 -5.93
N GLN A 245 23.01 9.24 -6.26
CA GLN A 245 22.19 10.23 -6.93
C GLN A 245 21.59 11.22 -5.95
N ASN A 246 21.85 12.50 -6.20
CA ASN A 246 21.19 13.64 -5.57
C ASN A 246 20.15 14.27 -6.49
N SER A 247 20.11 13.90 -7.75
CA SER A 247 19.16 14.40 -8.74
C SER A 247 17.92 13.50 -8.81
N TRP A 248 16.76 14.13 -8.87
CA TRP A 248 15.45 13.48 -8.92
C TRP A 248 14.99 13.19 -10.35
N SER A 249 15.59 13.87 -11.33
CA SER A 249 15.01 13.96 -12.66
C SER A 249 15.71 13.14 -13.74
N ASP A 250 17.00 12.79 -13.59
CA ASP A 250 17.80 12.33 -14.72
C ASP A 250 18.30 10.89 -14.63
N VAL A 251 17.83 10.13 -13.65
CA VAL A 251 18.34 8.78 -13.38
C VAL A 251 17.44 7.73 -13.98
N VAL A 252 18.00 6.95 -14.89
CA VAL A 252 17.43 5.68 -15.34
C VAL A 252 18.49 4.60 -15.09
N PRO A 253 18.60 4.07 -13.86
CA PRO A 253 19.57 3.02 -13.57
C PRO A 253 19.29 1.79 -14.42
N SER A 254 20.31 1.25 -15.06
CA SER A 254 20.20 0.09 -15.95
C SER A 254 19.74 -1.18 -15.24
N ASP A 255 19.92 -1.26 -13.92
CA ASP A 255 19.61 -2.42 -13.09
C ASP A 255 18.33 -2.25 -12.25
N THR A 256 17.70 -1.07 -12.22
CA THR A 256 16.50 -0.80 -11.41
C THR A 256 15.37 -1.78 -11.72
N GLU A 257 15.03 -1.98 -12.97
CA GLU A 257 13.93 -2.89 -13.33
C GLU A 257 14.25 -4.34 -12.93
N GLY A 258 15.48 -4.80 -13.13
CA GLY A 258 15.89 -6.14 -12.73
C GLY A 258 15.76 -6.37 -11.23
N LEU A 259 16.14 -5.40 -10.39
CA LEU A 259 15.98 -5.47 -8.94
C LEU A 259 14.51 -5.48 -8.54
N LEU A 260 13.67 -4.60 -9.11
CA LEU A 260 12.24 -4.58 -8.85
C LEU A 260 11.56 -5.87 -9.25
N LEU A 261 11.91 -6.46 -10.41
CA LEU A 261 11.38 -7.76 -10.82
C LEU A 261 11.76 -8.86 -9.83
N SER A 262 12.98 -8.86 -9.30
CA SER A 262 13.39 -9.83 -8.28
C SER A 262 12.62 -9.67 -6.96
N ALA A 263 12.23 -8.45 -6.58
CA ALA A 263 11.36 -8.23 -5.43
C ALA A 263 9.93 -8.73 -5.70
N ILE A 264 9.39 -8.46 -6.89
CA ILE A 264 8.06 -8.94 -7.29
C ILE A 264 8.00 -10.48 -7.30
N GLU A 265 9.05 -11.15 -7.76
CA GLU A 265 9.16 -12.63 -7.69
C GLU A 265 9.13 -13.16 -6.26
N LYS A 266 9.57 -12.35 -5.28
CA LYS A 266 9.47 -12.66 -3.84
C LYS A 266 8.11 -12.32 -3.22
N GLY A 267 7.16 -11.81 -4.02
CA GLY A 267 5.80 -11.48 -3.59
C GLY A 267 5.56 -10.03 -3.20
N TYR A 268 6.46 -9.12 -3.55
CA TYR A 268 6.24 -7.69 -3.32
C TYR A 268 5.17 -7.11 -4.25
N SER A 269 4.31 -6.28 -3.66
CA SER A 269 3.49 -5.29 -4.35
C SER A 269 4.25 -3.97 -4.49
N ILE A 270 3.71 -3.03 -5.23
CA ILE A 270 4.44 -1.81 -5.58
C ILE A 270 3.75 -0.54 -5.07
N ARG A 271 4.56 0.42 -4.64
CA ARG A 271 4.11 1.77 -4.31
C ARG A 271 5.00 2.81 -4.98
N HIS A 272 4.48 3.99 -5.16
CA HIS A 272 5.26 5.14 -5.59
C HIS A 272 4.72 6.41 -4.93
N ASP A 273 5.59 7.39 -4.73
CA ASP A 273 5.24 8.70 -4.22
C ASP A 273 5.20 9.77 -5.32
N ALA A 274 4.69 10.93 -4.99
CA ALA A 274 4.58 12.09 -5.86
C ALA A 274 3.89 11.81 -7.23
N PHE A 275 2.85 10.97 -7.24
CA PHE A 275 2.01 10.76 -8.43
C PHE A 275 1.56 12.09 -9.01
N GLY A 276 1.58 12.22 -10.34
CA GLY A 276 1.21 13.44 -11.05
C GLY A 276 2.24 14.55 -11.03
N MET A 277 3.32 14.45 -10.28
CA MET A 277 4.44 15.40 -10.29
C MET A 277 5.39 15.06 -11.43
N HIS A 278 5.40 15.88 -12.48
CA HIS A 278 6.06 15.61 -13.75
C HIS A 278 7.53 15.22 -13.63
N ASP A 279 8.29 15.93 -12.78
CA ASP A 279 9.75 15.72 -12.69
C ASP A 279 10.12 14.47 -11.89
N TYR A 280 9.19 13.89 -11.14
CA TYR A 280 9.43 12.71 -10.32
C TYR A 280 8.69 11.47 -10.80
N TYR A 281 7.43 11.62 -11.23
CA TYR A 281 6.62 10.53 -11.79
C TYR A 281 6.55 10.68 -13.31
N GLN A 282 7.56 10.14 -13.99
CA GLN A 282 7.77 10.29 -15.43
C GLN A 282 7.30 9.05 -16.23
N ASP A 283 7.65 9.00 -17.50
CA ASP A 283 7.15 7.97 -18.41
C ASP A 283 7.59 6.56 -18.00
N TRP A 284 8.81 6.40 -17.47
CA TRP A 284 9.28 5.09 -16.98
C TRP A 284 8.39 4.56 -15.85
N GLU A 285 8.05 5.38 -14.87
CA GLU A 285 7.20 5.02 -13.74
C GLU A 285 5.77 4.72 -14.20
N LYS A 286 5.24 5.51 -15.12
CA LYS A 286 3.91 5.28 -15.72
C LYS A 286 3.86 3.97 -16.50
N GLU A 287 4.88 3.68 -17.29
CA GLU A 287 4.98 2.42 -18.04
C GLU A 287 5.13 1.22 -17.11
N PHE A 288 5.92 1.34 -16.04
CA PHE A 288 6.06 0.31 -15.05
C PHE A 288 4.73 0.04 -14.33
N ALA A 289 3.98 1.08 -13.94
CA ALA A 289 2.65 0.92 -13.38
C ALA A 289 1.68 0.23 -14.35
N ARG A 290 1.65 0.62 -15.64
CA ARG A 290 0.82 -0.02 -16.67
C ARG A 290 1.16 -1.50 -16.90
N LYS A 291 2.43 -1.88 -16.74
CA LYS A 291 2.87 -3.27 -16.86
C LYS A 291 2.31 -4.15 -15.75
N TRP A 292 2.13 -3.58 -14.54
CA TRP A 292 1.81 -4.32 -13.33
C TRP A 292 0.40 -4.09 -12.79
N ASN A 293 -0.31 -3.05 -13.22
CA ASN A 293 -1.71 -2.87 -12.81
C ASN A 293 -2.55 -4.10 -13.16
N PHE A 294 -3.59 -4.38 -12.40
CA PHE A 294 -4.39 -5.62 -12.47
C PHE A 294 -3.64 -6.94 -12.19
N ARG A 295 -2.33 -6.86 -11.91
CA ARG A 295 -1.53 -8.02 -11.53
C ARG A 295 -1.04 -7.91 -10.09
N LEU A 296 -0.70 -6.70 -9.67
CA LEU A 296 -0.25 -6.37 -8.32
C LEU A 296 -1.04 -5.19 -7.79
N PRO A 297 -1.29 -5.14 -6.47
CA PRO A 297 -1.74 -3.92 -5.83
C PRO A 297 -0.73 -2.78 -6.02
N ILE A 298 -1.24 -1.57 -6.28
CA ILE A 298 -0.45 -0.35 -6.36
C ILE A 298 -0.94 0.62 -5.29
N LEU A 299 0.01 1.12 -4.48
CA LEU A 299 -0.23 2.18 -3.52
C LEU A 299 0.35 3.49 -4.04
N MET A 300 -0.46 4.53 -4.09
CA MET A 300 -0.02 5.90 -4.30
C MET A 300 0.32 6.54 -2.96
N GLU A 301 1.53 7.07 -2.85
CA GLU A 301 1.92 8.04 -1.83
C GLU A 301 1.97 9.43 -2.46
N GLY A 302 1.27 10.43 -1.88
CA GLY A 302 1.24 11.80 -2.39
C GLY A 302 2.58 12.51 -2.22
N GLY A 303 2.85 13.53 -3.01
CA GLY A 303 3.92 14.47 -2.75
C GLY A 303 3.62 15.27 -1.48
N TRP A 304 4.67 15.74 -0.78
CA TRP A 304 4.48 16.57 0.41
C TRP A 304 3.99 17.97 0.03
N ILE A 305 2.68 18.17 0.11
CA ILE A 305 1.98 19.39 -0.27
C ILE A 305 1.21 19.90 0.93
N THR A 306 1.62 21.05 1.46
CA THR A 306 0.96 21.74 2.56
C THR A 306 0.59 23.17 2.16
N ALA A 307 -0.21 23.87 2.95
CA ALA A 307 -0.53 25.27 2.73
C ALA A 307 0.73 26.16 2.67
N ALA A 308 1.77 25.81 3.43
CA ALA A 308 3.04 26.54 3.47
C ALA A 308 4.11 25.96 2.53
N HIS A 309 3.89 24.80 1.94
CA HIS A 309 4.88 24.08 1.16
C HIS A 309 4.25 23.36 -0.03
N HIS A 310 4.10 24.09 -1.11
CA HIS A 310 3.57 23.58 -2.36
C HIS A 310 4.71 23.02 -3.22
N ARG A 311 4.51 21.82 -3.76
CA ARG A 311 5.52 21.23 -4.65
C ARG A 311 5.41 21.64 -6.12
N TYR A 312 4.61 22.64 -6.44
CA TYR A 312 4.54 23.18 -7.80
C TYR A 312 5.92 23.59 -8.35
N TRP A 313 6.85 23.99 -7.48
CA TRP A 313 8.20 24.37 -7.85
C TRP A 313 9.12 23.22 -8.29
N ILE A 314 8.75 21.98 -8.00
CA ILE A 314 9.46 20.78 -8.49
C ILE A 314 8.75 20.15 -9.68
N ASP A 315 7.67 20.74 -10.15
CA ASP A 315 6.91 20.27 -11.33
C ASP A 315 7.13 21.24 -12.49
N SER A 316 7.97 20.86 -13.44
CA SER A 316 8.30 21.67 -14.61
C SER A 316 7.20 21.76 -15.67
N SER A 317 6.10 21.00 -15.51
CA SER A 317 4.99 21.01 -16.47
C SER A 317 4.23 22.32 -16.51
N GLY A 318 4.32 23.14 -15.46
CA GLY A 318 3.58 24.40 -15.32
C GLY A 318 2.07 24.27 -15.12
N LYS A 319 1.57 23.04 -14.89
CA LYS A 319 0.13 22.79 -14.72
C LYS A 319 -0.40 23.10 -13.31
N TYR A 320 0.48 23.22 -12.33
CA TYR A 320 0.11 23.49 -10.93
C TYR A 320 0.32 24.97 -10.60
N ARG A 321 -0.75 25.65 -10.16
CA ARG A 321 -0.71 27.04 -9.77
C ARG A 321 -0.11 27.21 -8.38
N GLU A 322 0.67 28.26 -8.18
CA GLU A 322 1.18 28.62 -6.87
C GLU A 322 0.06 28.89 -5.87
N GLY A 323 0.13 28.34 -4.66
CA GLY A 323 -0.88 28.51 -3.62
C GLY A 323 -2.15 27.66 -3.79
N HIS A 324 -2.23 26.84 -4.84
CA HIS A 324 -3.39 26.01 -5.18
C HIS A 324 -3.09 24.52 -4.99
N SER A 325 -3.07 24.06 -3.74
CA SER A 325 -2.80 22.63 -3.44
C SER A 325 -3.86 21.68 -4.02
N GLU A 326 -5.07 22.18 -4.29
CA GLU A 326 -6.12 21.41 -4.96
C GLU A 326 -5.74 20.98 -6.39
N ASP A 327 -4.92 21.78 -7.09
CA ASP A 327 -4.43 21.41 -8.43
C ASP A 327 -3.54 20.16 -8.34
N VAL A 328 -2.69 20.10 -7.32
CA VAL A 328 -1.82 18.92 -7.10
C VAL A 328 -2.65 17.72 -6.68
N ARG A 329 -3.65 17.89 -5.79
CA ARG A 329 -4.55 16.78 -5.42
C ARG A 329 -5.26 16.20 -6.62
N ARG A 330 -5.70 17.05 -7.53
CA ARG A 330 -6.33 16.59 -8.79
C ARG A 330 -5.33 15.87 -9.69
N GLY A 331 -4.12 16.36 -9.82
CA GLY A 331 -3.06 15.70 -10.59
C GLY A 331 -2.67 14.32 -10.03
N GLU A 332 -2.54 14.22 -8.70
CA GLU A 332 -2.32 12.95 -8.00
C GLU A 332 -3.47 11.96 -8.24
N TYR A 333 -4.71 12.43 -8.13
CA TYR A 333 -5.90 11.63 -8.38
C TYR A 333 -5.96 11.11 -9.82
N GLU A 334 -5.76 11.98 -10.82
CA GLU A 334 -5.79 11.61 -12.24
C GLU A 334 -4.68 10.60 -12.58
N ALA A 335 -3.46 10.83 -12.11
CA ALA A 335 -2.36 9.90 -12.31
C ALA A 335 -2.59 8.55 -11.61
N SER A 336 -3.23 8.58 -10.44
CA SER A 336 -3.59 7.38 -9.70
C SER A 336 -4.68 6.57 -10.41
N LYS A 337 -5.65 7.23 -11.05
CA LYS A 337 -6.65 6.56 -11.89
C LYS A 337 -6.02 5.94 -13.14
N GLU A 338 -5.10 6.64 -13.79
CA GLU A 338 -4.36 6.11 -14.94
C GLU A 338 -3.56 4.86 -14.59
N ALA A 339 -2.92 4.85 -13.43
CA ALA A 339 -2.15 3.72 -12.92
C ALA A 339 -3.03 2.58 -12.36
N HIS A 340 -4.34 2.79 -12.21
CA HIS A 340 -5.27 1.87 -11.54
C HIS A 340 -4.82 1.50 -10.12
N VAL A 341 -4.46 2.50 -9.31
CA VAL A 341 -4.03 2.24 -7.94
C VAL A 341 -5.15 1.66 -7.08
N ASN A 342 -4.79 0.78 -6.17
CA ASN A 342 -5.69 0.21 -5.19
C ASN A 342 -5.91 1.13 -3.99
N MET A 343 -4.88 1.87 -3.63
CA MET A 343 -4.87 2.71 -2.44
C MET A 343 -4.26 4.07 -2.76
N MET A 344 -4.90 5.13 -2.26
CA MET A 344 -4.36 6.49 -2.26
C MET A 344 -4.12 6.94 -0.84
N ASP A 345 -3.08 7.74 -0.60
CA ASP A 345 -2.84 8.27 0.73
C ASP A 345 -3.39 9.70 0.91
N LEU A 346 -3.84 9.96 2.13
CA LEU A 346 -4.28 11.27 2.57
C LEU A 346 -3.14 12.10 3.16
N ARG A 347 -1.97 11.49 3.39
CA ARG A 347 -0.86 12.06 4.15
C ARG A 347 -1.29 12.47 5.56
N ILE A 348 -0.69 13.52 6.14
CA ILE A 348 -0.93 13.96 7.52
C ILE A 348 -1.22 15.45 7.61
N ASN A 349 -1.88 15.88 8.69
CA ASN A 349 -2.11 17.28 9.05
C ASN A 349 -2.76 18.10 7.92
N ASP A 350 -2.08 19.15 7.47
CA ASP A 350 -2.58 20.08 6.44
C ASP A 350 -2.85 19.39 5.10
N GLU A 351 -2.16 18.29 4.82
CA GLU A 351 -2.40 17.52 3.60
C GLU A 351 -3.75 16.80 3.65
N VAL A 352 -4.10 16.18 4.78
CA VAL A 352 -5.44 15.62 4.99
C VAL A 352 -6.49 16.71 4.86
N ALA A 353 -6.25 17.86 5.51
CA ALA A 353 -7.17 19.01 5.42
C ALA A 353 -7.36 19.47 3.98
N SER A 354 -6.32 19.49 3.14
CA SER A 354 -6.44 19.87 1.74
C SER A 354 -7.31 18.93 0.91
N TRP A 355 -7.23 17.62 1.15
CA TRP A 355 -8.12 16.65 0.51
C TRP A 355 -9.59 16.89 0.86
N PHE A 356 -9.88 17.12 2.13
CA PHE A 356 -11.26 17.29 2.59
C PHE A 356 -11.80 18.69 2.35
N SER A 357 -11.03 19.74 2.65
CA SER A 357 -11.52 21.12 2.57
C SER A 357 -11.49 21.71 1.17
N LEU A 358 -10.66 21.20 0.26
CA LEU A 358 -10.48 21.74 -1.08
C LEU A 358 -10.87 20.77 -2.20
N ALA A 359 -10.78 19.46 -1.97
CA ALA A 359 -10.93 18.43 -3.00
C ALA A 359 -11.78 17.24 -2.52
N PHE A 360 -12.82 17.46 -1.73
CA PHE A 360 -13.65 16.39 -1.17
C PHE A 360 -14.41 15.59 -2.23
N ASP A 361 -14.70 16.22 -3.36
CA ASP A 361 -15.23 15.54 -4.54
C ASP A 361 -14.31 14.39 -4.99
N LEU A 362 -12.99 14.58 -4.94
CA LEU A 362 -12.01 13.55 -5.28
C LEU A 362 -11.95 12.44 -4.22
N VAL A 363 -12.10 12.80 -2.94
CA VAL A 363 -12.18 11.79 -1.85
C VAL A 363 -13.37 10.87 -2.08
N LYS A 364 -14.55 11.43 -2.38
CA LYS A 364 -15.76 10.65 -2.72
C LYS A 364 -15.60 9.91 -4.05
N GLY A 365 -14.96 10.54 -5.03
CA GLY A 365 -14.68 9.95 -6.34
C GLY A 365 -13.85 8.67 -6.21
N PHE A 366 -12.79 8.68 -5.41
CA PHE A 366 -11.99 7.48 -5.19
C PHE A 366 -12.74 6.40 -4.43
N VAL A 367 -13.61 6.76 -3.49
CA VAL A 367 -14.53 5.78 -2.85
C VAL A 367 -15.41 5.10 -3.89
N ALA A 368 -15.91 5.84 -4.88
CA ALA A 368 -16.82 5.31 -5.92
C ALA A 368 -16.11 4.47 -6.97
N GLU A 369 -14.94 4.92 -7.44
CA GLU A 369 -14.29 4.43 -8.66
C GLU A 369 -12.91 3.80 -8.42
N GLY A 370 -12.25 4.09 -7.29
CA GLY A 370 -10.90 3.62 -7.00
C GLY A 370 -10.85 2.21 -6.42
N GLY A 371 -9.64 1.62 -6.46
CA GLY A 371 -9.40 0.29 -5.92
C GLY A 371 -10.22 -0.80 -6.60
N TYR A 372 -10.89 -1.64 -5.80
CA TYR A 372 -11.76 -2.68 -6.33
C TYR A 372 -13.05 -2.82 -5.52
N ARG A 373 -14.14 -3.21 -6.21
CA ARG A 373 -15.46 -3.47 -5.65
C ARG A 373 -16.02 -4.75 -6.23
N LEU A 374 -16.18 -5.76 -5.41
CA LEU A 374 -16.78 -7.03 -5.83
C LEU A 374 -18.25 -7.05 -5.39
N TYR A 375 -19.12 -7.33 -6.34
CA TYR A 375 -20.55 -7.52 -6.08
C TYR A 375 -21.13 -8.51 -7.07
N PRO A 376 -22.16 -9.27 -6.71
CA PRO A 376 -22.87 -10.09 -7.65
C PRO A 376 -23.70 -9.19 -8.60
N SER A 377 -23.34 -9.15 -9.89
CA SER A 377 -24.12 -8.38 -10.86
C SER A 377 -25.48 -9.02 -11.17
N GLU A 378 -25.52 -10.34 -11.06
CA GLU A 378 -26.73 -11.13 -11.30
C GLU A 378 -26.75 -12.38 -10.40
N VAL A 379 -27.90 -12.67 -9.84
CA VAL A 379 -28.16 -13.91 -9.10
C VAL A 379 -29.43 -14.55 -9.62
N SER A 380 -29.33 -15.77 -10.11
CA SER A 380 -30.47 -16.56 -10.55
C SER A 380 -30.77 -17.65 -9.53
N VAL A 381 -32.00 -17.69 -9.03
CA VAL A 381 -32.48 -18.66 -8.06
C VAL A 381 -33.70 -19.42 -8.61
N PRO A 382 -33.88 -20.71 -8.31
CA PRO A 382 -35.10 -21.43 -8.66
C PRO A 382 -36.33 -20.76 -8.03
N GLU A 383 -37.41 -20.56 -8.77
CA GLU A 383 -38.67 -19.99 -8.24
C GLU A 383 -39.31 -20.89 -7.18
N ARG A 384 -39.06 -22.19 -7.26
CA ARG A 384 -39.62 -23.16 -6.31
C ARG A 384 -38.54 -24.17 -5.94
N VAL A 385 -38.32 -24.36 -4.65
CA VAL A 385 -37.44 -25.39 -4.07
C VAL A 385 -38.25 -26.26 -3.11
N ARG A 386 -37.97 -27.56 -3.09
CA ARG A 386 -38.54 -28.45 -2.06
C ARG A 386 -37.82 -28.18 -0.73
N ARG A 387 -38.58 -28.18 0.37
CA ARG A 387 -37.99 -28.04 1.72
C ARG A 387 -36.97 -29.15 1.95
N GLY A 388 -35.72 -28.78 2.31
CA GLY A 388 -34.64 -29.71 2.54
C GLY A 388 -33.87 -30.14 1.27
N ALA A 389 -34.15 -29.57 0.11
CA ALA A 389 -33.36 -29.80 -1.10
C ALA A 389 -32.16 -28.82 -1.18
N ASP A 390 -31.04 -29.33 -1.64
CA ASP A 390 -29.87 -28.48 -1.97
C ASP A 390 -30.19 -27.59 -3.17
N VAL A 391 -29.92 -26.31 -3.03
CA VAL A 391 -29.95 -25.32 -4.11
C VAL A 391 -28.52 -25.16 -4.61
N ARG A 392 -28.24 -25.72 -5.77
CA ARG A 392 -26.94 -25.59 -6.46
C ARG A 392 -27.07 -24.63 -7.61
#